data_ccbf2c0613275a3440a0b911d585acd5
#
_entry.id   ccbf2c0613275a3440a0b911d585acd5
#
_cell.length_a   1.000
_cell.length_b   1.000
_cell.length_c   1.000
_cell.angle_alpha   90.00
_cell.angle_beta   90.00
_cell.angle_gamma   90.00
#
_symmetry.space_group_name_H-M   'P 1'
#
loop_
_entity.id
_entity.type
_entity.pdbx_description
1 polymer ?
#
loop_
_entity_poly.entity_id
_entity_poly.type
_entity_poly.pdbx_seq_one_letter_code
_entity_poly.pdbx_strand_id
1 'polypeptide(L)'
;MRTKKRVDVKRLAAALADYPFGYLITVDDGYRAHTVTVEPRLRELPDGPDGPEALIDVGLIGGRTRTNLAERRDVTLLWPPPEPGGYSLIVDGIAELSDPQDSAGDETVDLGVVPTRALLHREADADSPGAAKGCLHDCVVFSLPD
;
A
#
# COMPACT_ATOMS: atom_id res chain seq x y z
N MET A 1 8.77 -15.20 20.33
CA MET A 1 8.93 -13.98 19.50
C MET A 1 8.18 -14.15 18.19
N ARG A 2 7.27 -13.25 17.89
CA ARG A 2 6.53 -13.34 16.64
C ARG A 2 7.43 -12.99 15.47
N THR A 3 7.58 -13.91 14.53
CA THR A 3 8.26 -13.61 13.27
C THR A 3 7.33 -12.72 12.43
N LYS A 4 7.83 -11.56 12.05
CA LYS A 4 7.06 -10.63 11.22
C LYS A 4 6.94 -11.22 9.82
N LYS A 5 5.71 -11.43 9.35
CA LYS A 5 5.49 -11.90 7.98
C LYS A 5 5.95 -10.85 6.99
N ARG A 6 6.66 -11.28 5.97
CA ARG A 6 7.14 -10.40 4.90
C ARG A 6 6.18 -10.41 3.73
N VAL A 7 6.11 -9.28 3.03
CA VAL A 7 5.29 -9.17 1.82
C VAL A 7 5.93 -9.97 0.69
N ASP A 8 5.10 -10.74 -0.03
CA ASP A 8 5.54 -11.39 -1.26
C ASP A 8 5.58 -10.36 -2.38
N VAL A 9 6.76 -9.79 -2.60
CA VAL A 9 6.98 -8.70 -3.54
C VAL A 9 6.67 -9.11 -4.98
N LYS A 10 6.96 -10.36 -5.35
CA LYS A 10 6.72 -10.84 -6.72
C LYS A 10 5.23 -10.94 -7.02
N ARG A 11 4.44 -11.43 -6.06
CA ARG A 11 2.98 -11.49 -6.20
C ARG A 11 2.38 -10.09 -6.24
N LEU A 12 2.89 -9.18 -5.41
CA LEU A 12 2.45 -7.79 -5.40
C LEU A 12 2.73 -7.12 -6.74
N ALA A 13 3.93 -7.30 -7.29
CA ALA A 13 4.29 -6.75 -8.59
C ALA A 13 3.37 -7.26 -9.70
N ALA A 14 3.09 -8.56 -9.70
CA ALA A 14 2.19 -9.16 -10.69
C ALA A 14 0.76 -8.61 -10.56
N ALA A 15 0.27 -8.46 -9.34
CA ALA A 15 -1.07 -7.92 -9.10
C ALA A 15 -1.20 -6.47 -9.54
N LEU A 16 -0.19 -5.63 -9.26
CA LEU A 16 -0.21 -4.22 -9.60
C LEU A 16 -0.38 -3.94 -11.10
N ALA A 17 0.04 -4.86 -11.95
CA ALA A 17 -0.10 -4.70 -13.40
C ALA A 17 -1.57 -4.57 -13.83
N ASP A 18 -2.51 -5.08 -13.04
CA ASP A 18 -3.94 -5.05 -13.35
C ASP A 18 -4.67 -3.82 -12.81
N TYR A 19 -3.98 -2.94 -12.07
CA TYR A 19 -4.60 -1.79 -11.39
C TYR A 19 -4.01 -0.47 -11.91
N PRO A 20 -4.80 0.31 -12.66
CA PRO A 20 -4.28 1.52 -13.32
C PRO A 20 -4.04 2.69 -12.38
N PHE A 21 -4.76 2.76 -11.27
CA PHE A 21 -4.61 3.85 -10.30
C PHE A 21 -5.07 3.39 -8.92
N GLY A 22 -4.67 4.15 -7.90
CA GLY A 22 -5.09 3.88 -6.55
C GLY A 22 -5.29 5.16 -5.74
N TYR A 23 -5.55 4.97 -4.47
CA TYR A 23 -5.71 6.05 -3.50
C TYR A 23 -4.66 5.93 -2.42
N LEU A 24 -4.04 7.07 -2.10
CA LEU A 24 -3.16 7.18 -0.95
C LEU A 24 -3.99 7.67 0.23
N ILE A 25 -3.96 6.93 1.31
CA ILE A 25 -4.72 7.23 2.52
C ILE A 25 -3.75 7.54 3.65
N THR A 26 -3.85 8.75 4.20
CA THR A 26 -3.08 9.19 5.36
C THR A 26 -4.05 9.65 6.45
N VAL A 27 -3.56 9.80 7.67
CA VAL A 27 -4.40 10.11 8.83
C VAL A 27 -3.87 11.37 9.51
N ASP A 28 -4.76 12.30 9.83
CA ASP A 28 -4.40 13.53 10.54
C ASP A 28 -4.37 13.35 12.07
N ASP A 29 -4.03 14.42 12.79
CA ASP A 29 -3.98 14.39 14.26
C ASP A 29 -5.31 14.06 14.92
N GLY A 30 -6.42 14.34 14.24
CA GLY A 30 -7.76 14.02 14.73
C GLY A 30 -8.24 12.64 14.34
N TYR A 31 -7.33 11.79 13.81
CA TYR A 31 -7.64 10.45 13.31
C TYR A 31 -8.61 10.43 12.13
N ARG A 32 -8.64 11.51 11.36
CA ARG A 32 -9.44 11.55 10.13
C ARG A 32 -8.59 11.13 8.94
N ALA A 33 -9.18 10.30 8.09
CA ALA A 33 -8.52 9.86 6.87
C ALA A 33 -8.56 10.97 5.82
N HIS A 34 -7.43 11.15 5.15
CA HIS A 34 -7.29 12.03 3.99
C HIS A 34 -6.89 11.16 2.81
N THR A 35 -7.62 11.28 1.71
CA THR A 35 -7.46 10.39 0.55
C THR A 35 -7.20 11.20 -0.70
N VAL A 36 -6.17 10.82 -1.44
CA VAL A 36 -5.82 11.43 -2.72
C VAL A 36 -5.61 10.35 -3.78
N THR A 37 -5.93 10.66 -5.03
CA THR A 37 -5.72 9.75 -6.16
C THR A 37 -4.25 9.78 -6.56
N VAL A 38 -3.67 8.59 -6.77
CA VAL A 38 -2.27 8.44 -7.15
C VAL A 38 -2.13 7.34 -8.20
N GLU A 39 -0.99 7.32 -8.87
CA GLU A 39 -0.63 6.25 -9.82
C GLU A 39 0.70 5.65 -9.38
N PRO A 40 0.69 4.83 -8.30
CA PRO A 40 1.93 4.29 -7.75
C PRO A 40 2.55 3.26 -8.67
N ARG A 41 3.88 3.18 -8.63
CA ARG A 41 4.66 2.20 -9.37
C ARG A 41 5.59 1.45 -8.44
N LEU A 42 5.59 0.13 -8.56
CA LEU A 42 6.50 -0.69 -7.79
C LEU A 42 7.89 -0.64 -8.41
N ARG A 43 8.88 -0.37 -7.58
CA ARG A 43 10.30 -0.44 -7.95
C ARG A 43 10.96 -1.54 -7.15
N GLU A 44 11.47 -2.56 -7.83
CA GLU A 44 12.22 -3.61 -7.17
C GLU A 44 13.59 -3.07 -6.73
N LEU A 45 13.96 -3.38 -5.51
CA LEU A 45 15.24 -3.00 -4.93
C LEU A 45 16.18 -4.20 -4.93
N PRO A 46 17.50 -3.98 -4.76
CA PRO A 46 18.41 -5.10 -4.55
C PRO A 46 17.96 -5.95 -3.38
N ASP A 47 18.16 -7.27 -3.49
CA ASP A 47 17.78 -8.19 -2.42
C ASP A 47 18.44 -7.80 -1.11
N GLY A 48 17.63 -7.71 -0.04
CA GLY A 48 18.12 -7.47 1.29
C GLY A 48 18.50 -8.77 2.00
N PRO A 49 18.88 -8.70 3.28
CA PRO A 49 19.26 -9.88 4.04
C PRO A 49 18.15 -10.93 4.15
N ASP A 50 16.90 -10.50 4.00
CA ASP A 50 15.73 -11.38 4.12
C ASP A 50 15.10 -11.73 2.76
N GLY A 51 15.73 -11.36 1.65
CA GLY A 51 15.25 -11.67 0.31
C GLY A 51 14.80 -10.44 -0.49
N PRO A 52 13.90 -10.63 -1.46
CA PRO A 52 13.47 -9.54 -2.34
C PRO A 52 12.82 -8.38 -1.59
N GLU A 53 13.20 -7.17 -1.98
CA GLU A 53 12.65 -5.93 -1.43
C GLU A 53 12.09 -5.07 -2.55
N ALA A 54 11.16 -4.18 -2.19
CA ALA A 54 10.57 -3.25 -3.14
C ALA A 54 10.17 -1.95 -2.45
N LEU A 55 10.11 -0.91 -3.25
CA LEU A 55 9.58 0.38 -2.86
C LEU A 55 8.46 0.74 -3.83
N ILE A 56 7.35 1.24 -3.30
CA ILE A 56 6.27 1.74 -4.15
C ILE A 56 6.47 3.24 -4.29
N ASP A 57 6.84 3.67 -5.51
CA ASP A 57 7.02 5.09 -5.80
C ASP A 57 5.65 5.71 -6.07
N VAL A 58 5.25 6.64 -5.21
CA VAL A 58 3.97 7.34 -5.32
C VAL A 58 4.12 8.63 -6.12
N GLY A 59 5.27 9.28 -6.03
CA GLY A 59 5.54 10.54 -6.68
C GLY A 59 5.42 11.73 -5.74
N LEU A 60 5.22 12.91 -6.32
CA LEU A 60 5.17 14.14 -5.55
C LEU A 60 3.89 14.25 -4.74
N ILE A 61 4.04 14.60 -3.48
CA ILE A 61 2.94 14.89 -2.58
C ILE A 61 3.17 16.24 -1.90
N GLY A 62 2.10 16.87 -1.49
CA GLY A 62 2.17 18.17 -0.82
C GLY A 62 0.98 18.38 0.10
N GLY A 63 0.82 19.63 0.59
CA GLY A 63 -0.32 20.03 1.38
C GLY A 63 -0.56 19.14 2.60
N ARG A 64 -1.81 18.75 2.77
CA ARG A 64 -2.24 17.96 3.93
C ARG A 64 -1.57 16.58 3.98
N THR A 65 -1.35 15.95 2.83
CA THR A 65 -0.66 14.65 2.77
C THR A 65 0.73 14.77 3.39
N ARG A 66 1.49 15.77 3.01
CA ARG A 66 2.83 16.00 3.55
C ARG A 66 2.79 16.26 5.06
N THR A 67 1.85 17.07 5.50
CA THR A 67 1.67 17.36 6.93
C THR A 67 1.35 16.09 7.72
N ASN A 68 0.43 15.27 7.20
CA ASN A 68 0.06 14.03 7.86
C ASN A 68 1.25 13.07 7.98
N LEU A 69 2.05 12.96 6.93
CA LEU A 69 3.19 12.04 6.91
C LEU A 69 4.36 12.52 7.78
N ALA A 70 4.48 13.83 8.03
CA ALA A 70 5.45 14.35 8.97
C ALA A 70 5.15 13.88 10.40
N GLU A 71 3.88 13.72 10.73
CA GLU A 71 3.42 13.26 12.05
C GLU A 71 3.34 11.74 12.15
N ARG A 72 2.86 11.08 11.09
CA ARG A 72 2.64 9.63 11.05
C ARG A 72 3.06 9.08 9.71
N ARG A 73 4.02 8.16 9.74
CA ARG A 73 4.56 7.56 8.51
C ARG A 73 3.79 6.34 8.04
N ASP A 74 2.80 5.89 8.80
CA ASP A 74 1.94 4.79 8.38
C ASP A 74 0.99 5.26 7.28
N VAL A 75 0.95 4.51 6.18
CA VAL A 75 0.10 4.81 5.04
C VAL A 75 -0.62 3.56 4.57
N THR A 76 -1.73 3.76 3.89
CA THR A 76 -2.41 2.70 3.15
C THR A 76 -2.58 3.15 1.71
N LEU A 77 -2.28 2.24 0.80
CA LEU A 77 -2.58 2.39 -0.62
C LEU A 77 -3.72 1.44 -0.96
N LEU A 78 -4.74 1.95 -1.63
CA LEU A 78 -5.91 1.19 -2.03
C LEU A 78 -6.14 1.34 -3.52
N TRP A 79 -6.12 0.23 -4.25
CA TRP A 79 -6.50 0.20 -5.66
C TRP A 79 -7.89 -0.41 -5.76
N PRO A 80 -8.87 0.35 -6.29
CA PRO A 80 -10.22 -0.19 -6.44
C PRO A 80 -10.25 -1.29 -7.50
N PRO A 81 -11.22 -2.20 -7.44
CA PRO A 81 -11.31 -3.26 -8.44
C PRO A 81 -11.59 -2.67 -9.83
N PRO A 82 -10.94 -3.20 -10.89
CA PRO A 82 -11.19 -2.74 -12.26
C PRO A 82 -12.62 -2.99 -12.71
N GLU A 83 -13.28 -4.00 -12.13
CA GLU A 83 -14.66 -4.35 -12.44
C GLU A 83 -15.45 -4.54 -11.14
N PRO A 84 -16.77 -4.24 -11.14
CA PRO A 84 -17.60 -4.48 -9.95
C PRO A 84 -17.53 -5.94 -9.52
N GLY A 85 -17.42 -6.16 -8.22
CA GLY A 85 -17.30 -7.51 -7.65
C GLY A 85 -15.90 -8.10 -7.66
N GLY A 86 -14.94 -7.41 -8.28
CA GLY A 86 -13.53 -7.82 -8.26
C GLY A 86 -12.84 -7.49 -6.94
N TYR A 87 -11.57 -7.87 -6.85
CA TYR A 87 -10.76 -7.59 -5.67
C TYR A 87 -10.22 -6.17 -5.68
N SER A 88 -10.29 -5.51 -4.53
CA SER A 88 -9.47 -4.33 -4.26
C SER A 88 -8.09 -4.80 -3.83
N LEU A 89 -7.05 -4.08 -4.24
CA LEU A 89 -5.69 -4.33 -3.76
C LEU A 89 -5.40 -3.33 -2.65
N ILE A 90 -4.96 -3.81 -1.50
CA ILE A 90 -4.66 -2.97 -0.35
C ILE A 90 -3.23 -3.23 0.09
N VAL A 91 -2.46 -2.15 0.25
CA VAL A 91 -1.08 -2.23 0.75
C VAL A 91 -0.94 -1.26 1.91
N ASP A 92 -0.60 -1.80 3.07
CA ASP A 92 -0.15 -0.98 4.19
C ASP A 92 1.36 -0.85 4.12
N GLY A 93 1.88 0.30 4.51
CA GLY A 93 3.31 0.51 4.46
C GLY A 93 3.77 1.69 5.28
N ILE A 94 5.08 1.94 5.20
CA ILE A 94 5.74 3.03 5.89
C ILE A 94 6.23 4.01 4.83
N ALA A 95 5.91 5.29 5.02
CA ALA A 95 6.32 6.34 4.10
C ALA A 95 7.82 6.64 4.22
N GLU A 96 8.47 6.76 3.07
CA GLU A 96 9.81 7.32 2.94
C GLU A 96 9.72 8.59 2.11
N LEU A 97 10.11 9.70 2.71
CA LEU A 97 10.08 11.00 2.05
C LEU A 97 11.48 11.36 1.59
N SER A 98 11.57 11.97 0.41
CA SER A 98 12.82 12.52 -0.08
C SER A 98 13.31 13.64 0.84
N ASP A 99 14.63 13.88 0.82
CA ASP A 99 15.21 14.96 1.62
C ASP A 99 14.62 16.32 1.17
N PRO A 100 14.07 17.12 2.12
CA PRO A 100 13.53 18.43 1.79
C PRO A 100 14.53 19.36 1.10
N GLN A 101 15.83 19.12 1.25
CA GLN A 101 16.87 19.92 0.61
C GLN A 101 16.88 19.73 -0.91
N ASP A 102 16.40 18.60 -1.40
CA ASP A 102 16.36 18.31 -2.84
C ASP A 102 15.22 19.02 -3.55
N SER A 103 14.27 19.55 -2.82
CA SER A 103 13.10 20.22 -3.36
C SER A 103 13.09 21.73 -3.18
N ALA A 104 14.27 22.33 -3.05
CA ALA A 104 14.61 23.75 -2.97
C ALA A 104 13.42 24.74 -3.02
N GLY A 105 12.79 24.98 -1.86
CA GLY A 105 11.71 25.97 -1.73
C GLY A 105 10.35 25.48 -2.16
N ASP A 106 10.24 24.25 -2.60
CA ASP A 106 8.98 23.64 -3.00
C ASP A 106 8.32 22.98 -1.79
N GLU A 107 6.98 23.10 -1.71
CA GLU A 107 6.21 22.47 -0.64
C GLU A 107 5.96 20.98 -0.89
N THR A 108 6.43 20.47 -2.01
CA THR A 108 6.26 19.06 -2.39
C THR A 108 7.50 18.24 -2.05
N VAL A 109 7.29 16.95 -1.79
CA VAL A 109 8.35 15.97 -1.61
C VAL A 109 7.96 14.70 -2.35
N ASP A 110 8.96 13.92 -2.76
CA ASP A 110 8.71 12.60 -3.33
C ASP A 110 8.39 11.60 -2.22
N LEU A 111 7.35 10.81 -2.46
CA LEU A 111 6.93 9.77 -1.53
C LEU A 111 7.23 8.39 -2.10
N GLY A 112 7.94 7.58 -1.32
CA GLY A 112 8.02 6.14 -1.51
C GLY A 112 7.33 5.44 -0.35
N VAL A 113 6.82 4.25 -0.58
CA VAL A 113 6.18 3.44 0.46
C VAL A 113 6.86 2.09 0.53
N VAL A 114 7.34 1.74 1.72
CA VAL A 114 7.87 0.40 2.00
C VAL A 114 6.70 -0.48 2.41
N PRO A 115 6.31 -1.47 1.59
CA PRO A 115 5.14 -2.29 1.92
C PRO A 115 5.42 -3.17 3.13
N THR A 116 4.47 -3.19 4.07
CA THR A 116 4.53 -4.04 5.26
C THR A 116 3.45 -5.11 5.26
N ARG A 117 2.38 -4.89 4.49
CA ARG A 117 1.30 -5.86 4.33
C ARG A 117 0.62 -5.59 2.99
N ALA A 118 0.31 -6.66 2.25
CA ALA A 118 -0.39 -6.54 0.98
C ALA A 118 -1.42 -7.65 0.85
N LEU A 119 -2.60 -7.31 0.36
CA LEU A 119 -3.69 -8.26 0.21
C LEU A 119 -4.67 -7.84 -0.87
N LEU A 120 -5.37 -8.85 -1.41
CA LEU A 120 -6.56 -8.63 -2.21
C LEU A 120 -7.77 -8.80 -1.29
N HIS A 121 -8.77 -7.95 -1.47
CA HIS A 121 -9.98 -7.93 -0.63
C HIS A 121 -11.23 -7.73 -1.47
N ARG A 122 -12.26 -8.50 -1.17
CA ARG A 122 -13.62 -8.28 -1.69
C ARG A 122 -14.63 -8.80 -0.68
N GLU A 123 -15.90 -8.43 -0.89
CA GLU A 123 -16.98 -8.99 -0.11
C GLU A 123 -17.11 -10.49 -0.42
N ALA A 124 -17.33 -11.31 0.61
CA ALA A 124 -17.53 -12.75 0.44
C ALA A 124 -18.90 -13.02 -0.19
N ASP A 125 -18.93 -13.95 -1.14
CA ASP A 125 -20.16 -14.49 -1.70
C ASP A 125 -20.33 -15.97 -1.26
N ALA A 126 -21.37 -16.64 -1.76
CA ALA A 126 -21.65 -18.01 -1.38
C ALA A 126 -20.52 -19.00 -1.74
N ASP A 127 -19.74 -18.67 -2.77
CA ASP A 127 -18.65 -19.51 -3.25
C ASP A 127 -17.29 -19.16 -2.63
N SER A 128 -17.24 -18.14 -1.79
CA SER A 128 -15.99 -17.73 -1.13
C SER A 128 -15.54 -18.75 -0.09
N PRO A 129 -14.22 -19.01 0.02
CA PRO A 129 -13.72 -20.05 0.92
C PRO A 129 -14.14 -19.92 2.39
N GLY A 130 -14.30 -18.69 2.88
CA GLY A 130 -14.69 -18.43 4.26
C GLY A 130 -16.19 -18.34 4.49
N ALA A 131 -17.02 -18.36 3.45
CA ALA A 131 -18.47 -18.13 3.57
C ALA A 131 -19.15 -19.16 4.47
N ALA A 132 -18.77 -20.42 4.36
CA ALA A 132 -19.32 -21.51 5.18
C ALA A 132 -19.02 -21.33 6.67
N LYS A 133 -18.02 -20.56 7.02
CA LYS A 133 -17.64 -20.24 8.41
C LYS A 133 -18.17 -18.90 8.86
N GLY A 134 -19.05 -18.27 8.08
CA GLY A 134 -19.62 -16.96 8.40
C GLY A 134 -18.69 -15.78 8.14
N CYS A 135 -17.61 -15.97 7.39
CA CYS A 135 -16.71 -14.88 7.03
C CYS A 135 -17.37 -13.95 6.00
N LEU A 136 -17.38 -12.65 6.29
CA LEU A 136 -17.98 -11.64 5.41
C LEU A 136 -17.01 -11.14 4.34
N HIS A 137 -15.74 -11.48 4.45
CA HIS A 137 -14.70 -11.01 3.55
C HIS A 137 -13.94 -12.18 2.93
N ASP A 138 -13.62 -12.02 1.65
CA ASP A 138 -12.76 -12.93 0.90
C ASP A 138 -11.43 -12.23 0.68
N CYS A 139 -10.39 -12.65 1.41
CA CYS A 139 -9.08 -12.01 1.40
C CYS A 139 -7.99 -12.98 0.95
N VAL A 140 -7.07 -12.47 0.13
CA VAL A 140 -5.87 -13.21 -0.27
C VAL A 140 -4.66 -12.37 0.18
N VAL A 141 -3.93 -12.83 1.18
CA VAL A 141 -2.80 -12.12 1.75
C VAL A 141 -1.52 -12.51 1.02
N PHE A 142 -0.75 -11.50 0.58
CA PHE A 142 0.53 -11.71 -0.09
C PHE A 142 1.65 -11.73 0.94
N SER A 143 1.85 -12.87 1.57
CA SER A 143 2.94 -13.03 2.53
C SER A 143 3.85 -14.19 2.14
N LEU A 144 5.15 -14.00 2.39
CA LEU A 144 6.13 -15.06 2.18
C LEU A 144 6.02 -16.08 3.32
N PRO A 145 6.23 -17.37 3.03
CA PRO A 145 6.31 -18.37 4.10
C PRO A 145 7.50 -18.09 5.01
N ASP A 146 7.33 -18.40 6.27
CA ASP A 146 8.43 -18.29 7.27
C ASP A 146 9.56 -19.29 7.00
#